data_112e465fe0cf690e70438c02dff355d2
#
_entry.id   112e465fe0cf690e70438c02dff355d2
#
_cell.length_a   1.000
_cell.length_b   1.000
_cell.length_c   1.000
_cell.angle_alpha   90.00
_cell.angle_beta   90.00
_cell.angle_gamma   90.00
#
_symmetry.space_group_name_H-M   'P 1'
#
loop_
_entity.id
_entity.type
_entity.pdbx_description
1 polymer ?
#
loop_
_entity_poly.entity_id
_entity_poly.type
_entity_poly.pdbx_seq_one_letter_code
_entity_poly.pdbx_strand_id
1 'polypeptide(L)'
;MCIRDSAMAEQPDYVADVDRLTAHCDAHGVALQTIKSVARCRWGDTDPHFSWYEPLAPGDALRRAVEFVLANPRLFLNTTSDARLLPATIDAAQRFDGRAPDAAMLAQDRTEHRIVSLFDGGLLEGTR
;
A
#
# COMPACT_ATOMS: atom_id res chain seq x y z
N MET A 1 8.93 1.17 -3.37
CA MET A 1 8.00 0.78 -4.46
C MET A 1 6.58 0.81 -3.92
N CYS A 2 5.64 1.41 -4.61
CA CYS A 2 4.23 1.47 -4.21
C CYS A 2 3.49 0.25 -4.77
N ILE A 3 3.65 -0.91 -4.13
CA ILE A 3 3.12 -2.20 -4.65
C ILE A 3 1.62 -2.34 -4.39
N ARG A 4 1.07 -1.54 -3.50
CA ARG A 4 -0.32 -1.70 -3.12
C ARG A 4 -1.30 -0.78 -3.85
N ASP A 5 -0.87 -0.13 -4.84
CA ASP A 5 -1.85 0.58 -5.64
C ASP A 5 -2.68 -0.43 -6.42
N SER A 6 -3.75 -0.89 -5.79
CA SER A 6 -4.66 -1.87 -6.38
C SER A 6 -5.29 -1.35 -7.69
N ALA A 7 -5.33 -0.03 -7.88
CA ALA A 7 -5.68 0.57 -9.16
C ALA A 7 -4.55 0.39 -10.19
N MET A 8 -3.29 0.43 -9.76
CA MET A 8 -2.13 0.15 -10.62
C MET A 8 -1.98 -1.35 -10.90
N ALA A 9 -2.40 -2.24 -9.98
CA ALA A 9 -2.39 -3.69 -10.20
C ALA A 9 -3.35 -4.15 -11.31
N GLU A 10 -4.26 -3.29 -11.74
CA GLU A 10 -5.11 -3.53 -12.91
C GLU A 10 -4.47 -3.10 -14.23
N GLN A 11 -3.28 -2.48 -14.19
CA GLN A 11 -2.54 -2.07 -15.38
C GLN A 11 -1.49 -3.15 -15.72
N PRO A 12 -1.65 -3.90 -16.83
CA PRO A 12 -0.75 -5.00 -17.18
C PRO A 12 0.72 -4.59 -17.30
N ASP A 13 0.98 -3.43 -17.86
CA ASP A 13 2.35 -2.91 -18.04
C ASP A 13 3.02 -2.62 -16.70
N TYR A 14 2.27 -2.06 -15.74
CA TYR A 14 2.78 -1.82 -14.40
C TYR A 14 3.09 -3.12 -13.66
N VAL A 15 2.21 -4.11 -13.76
CA VAL A 15 2.44 -5.44 -13.15
C VAL A 15 3.68 -6.08 -13.75
N ALA A 16 3.84 -6.06 -15.08
CA ALA A 16 5.01 -6.59 -15.74
C ALA A 16 6.30 -5.88 -15.33
N ASP A 17 6.28 -4.57 -15.11
CA ASP A 17 7.43 -3.80 -14.63
C ASP A 17 7.79 -4.16 -13.19
N VAL A 18 6.80 -4.34 -12.32
CA VAL A 18 7.00 -4.77 -10.94
C VAL A 18 7.60 -6.18 -10.90
N ASP A 19 7.10 -7.10 -11.72
CA ASP A 19 7.62 -8.47 -11.79
C ASP A 19 9.08 -8.50 -12.26
N ARG A 20 9.41 -7.71 -13.30
CA ARG A 20 10.79 -7.58 -13.79
C ARG A 20 11.71 -6.99 -12.73
N LEU A 21 11.27 -5.94 -12.03
CA LEU A 21 12.04 -5.32 -10.95
C LEU A 21 12.27 -6.31 -9.81
N THR A 22 11.23 -7.04 -9.41
CA THR A 22 11.31 -8.03 -8.34
C THR A 22 12.30 -9.15 -8.70
N ALA A 23 12.21 -9.69 -9.93
CA ALA A 23 13.14 -10.70 -10.41
C ALA A 23 14.59 -10.18 -10.45
N HIS A 24 14.80 -8.94 -10.88
CA HIS A 24 16.12 -8.32 -10.89
C HIS A 24 16.68 -8.15 -9.47
N CYS A 25 15.88 -7.68 -8.54
CA CYS A 25 16.28 -7.53 -7.14
C CYS A 25 16.66 -8.87 -6.52
N ASP A 26 15.89 -9.93 -6.79
CA ASP A 26 16.21 -11.28 -6.32
C ASP A 26 17.54 -11.80 -6.84
N ALA A 27 17.76 -11.65 -8.14
CA ALA A 27 19.00 -12.12 -8.78
C ALA A 27 20.25 -11.43 -8.22
N HIS A 28 20.11 -10.23 -7.65
CA HIS A 28 21.20 -9.43 -7.12
C HIS A 28 21.20 -9.28 -5.60
N GLY A 29 20.33 -10.00 -4.89
CA GLY A 29 20.25 -9.94 -3.42
C GLY A 29 19.82 -8.56 -2.89
N VAL A 30 19.00 -7.82 -3.64
CA VAL A 30 18.50 -6.49 -3.27
C VAL A 30 17.17 -6.61 -2.55
N ALA A 31 17.07 -6.04 -1.34
CA ALA A 31 15.83 -6.00 -0.58
C ALA A 31 14.84 -4.98 -1.16
N LEU A 32 13.56 -5.35 -1.20
CA LEU A 32 12.48 -4.48 -1.67
C LEU A 32 11.66 -3.97 -0.48
N GLN A 33 11.52 -2.65 -0.39
CA GLN A 33 10.67 -2.01 0.60
C GLN A 33 9.44 -1.42 -0.09
N THR A 34 8.26 -1.66 0.49
CA THR A 34 7.03 -1.04 0.04
C THR A 34 6.80 0.26 0.77
N ILE A 35 6.21 1.22 0.10
CA ILE A 35 5.73 2.47 0.71
C ILE A 35 4.24 2.62 0.44
N LYS A 36 3.56 3.40 1.27
CA LYS A 36 2.13 3.74 1.11
C LYS A 36 1.18 2.54 1.18
N SER A 37 1.60 1.49 1.85
CA SER A 37 0.84 0.24 1.97
C SER A 37 -0.53 0.44 2.62
N VAL A 38 -0.69 1.44 3.47
CA VAL A 38 -1.94 1.80 4.14
C VAL A 38 -2.54 3.12 3.64
N ALA A 39 -2.12 3.59 2.47
CA ALA A 39 -2.65 4.82 1.90
C ALA A 39 -4.10 4.62 1.41
N ARG A 40 -4.95 5.61 1.63
CA ARG A 40 -6.32 5.68 1.12
C ARG A 40 -6.40 6.60 -0.10
N CYS A 41 -6.06 7.87 0.09
CA CYS A 41 -6.11 8.89 -0.96
C CYS A 41 -5.21 10.08 -0.59
N ARG A 42 -5.21 11.12 -1.41
CA ARG A 42 -4.65 12.41 -1.03
C ARG A 42 -5.58 13.12 -0.06
N TRP A 43 -5.03 13.94 0.83
CA TRP A 43 -5.85 14.84 1.64
C TRP A 43 -6.67 15.78 0.74
N GLY A 44 -7.92 15.98 1.11
CA GLY A 44 -8.82 16.89 0.39
C GLY A 44 -8.76 18.35 0.86
N ASP A 45 -7.91 18.65 1.84
CA ASP A 45 -7.71 19.97 2.45
C ASP A 45 -6.24 20.34 2.46
N THR A 46 -5.92 21.52 3.01
CA THR A 46 -4.55 22.05 3.13
C THR A 46 -4.07 22.09 4.58
N ASP A 47 -4.80 21.47 5.50
CA ASP A 47 -4.44 21.45 6.91
C ASP A 47 -3.18 20.61 7.15
N PRO A 48 -2.41 20.91 8.20
CA PRO A 48 -1.27 20.09 8.58
C PRO A 48 -1.69 18.67 9.03
N HIS A 49 -1.14 17.65 8.40
CA HIS A 49 -1.38 16.25 8.72
C HIS A 49 -0.09 15.53 9.12
N PHE A 50 -0.21 14.39 9.83
CA PHE A 50 0.94 13.58 10.24
C PHE A 50 1.55 12.77 9.08
N SER A 51 0.79 12.59 8.01
CA SER A 51 1.26 12.01 6.75
C SER A 51 0.81 12.85 5.57
N TRP A 52 1.57 12.84 4.48
CA TRP A 52 1.23 13.62 3.28
C TRP A 52 0.09 13.03 2.44
N TYR A 53 -0.40 11.85 2.82
CA TYR A 53 -1.60 11.22 2.28
C TYR A 53 -2.53 10.82 3.42
N GLU A 54 -3.80 10.68 3.14
CA GLU A 54 -4.78 10.17 4.07
C GLU A 54 -4.62 8.65 4.18
N PRO A 55 -4.29 8.10 5.37
CA PRO A 55 -4.18 6.67 5.55
C PRO A 55 -5.56 6.03 5.78
N LEU A 56 -5.63 4.71 5.61
CA LEU A 56 -6.75 3.92 6.10
C LEU A 56 -6.85 4.04 7.63
N ALA A 57 -8.07 4.19 8.12
CA ALA A 57 -8.32 4.13 9.55
C ALA A 57 -8.06 2.70 10.10
N PRO A 58 -7.74 2.57 11.41
CA PRO A 58 -7.67 1.26 12.05
C PRO A 58 -8.93 0.44 11.80
N GLY A 59 -8.78 -0.79 11.34
CA GLY A 59 -9.88 -1.69 11.00
C GLY A 59 -9.48 -2.75 9.99
N ASP A 60 -10.46 -3.45 9.47
CA ASP A 60 -10.24 -4.60 8.59
C ASP A 60 -9.55 -4.25 7.26
N ALA A 61 -9.86 -3.09 6.68
CA ALA A 61 -9.21 -2.65 5.45
C ALA A 61 -7.71 -2.38 5.67
N LEU A 62 -7.33 -1.73 6.79
CA LEU A 62 -5.93 -1.54 7.15
C LEU A 62 -5.24 -2.89 7.40
N ARG A 63 -5.90 -3.80 8.12
CA ARG A 63 -5.38 -5.15 8.37
C ARG A 63 -5.10 -5.88 7.06
N ARG A 64 -6.09 -5.99 6.16
CA ARG A 64 -5.89 -6.61 4.83
C ARG A 64 -4.80 -5.96 4.01
N ALA A 65 -4.65 -4.65 4.18
CA ALA A 65 -3.59 -3.89 3.55
C ALA A 65 -2.19 -4.32 3.98
N VAL A 66 -2.02 -4.52 5.26
CA VAL A 66 -0.78 -5.01 5.86
C VAL A 66 -0.53 -6.47 5.45
N GLU A 67 -1.54 -7.32 5.59
CA GLU A 67 -1.48 -8.74 5.22
C GLU A 67 -1.12 -8.95 3.74
N PHE A 68 -1.65 -8.11 2.84
CA PHE A 68 -1.31 -8.16 1.41
C PHE A 68 0.18 -7.99 1.14
N VAL A 69 0.83 -7.06 1.84
CA VAL A 69 2.28 -6.87 1.70
C VAL A 69 3.03 -8.04 2.32
N LEU A 70 2.64 -8.46 3.52
CA LEU A 70 3.32 -9.54 4.26
C LEU A 70 3.17 -10.90 3.60
N ALA A 71 2.15 -11.10 2.78
CA ALA A 71 1.97 -12.33 2.00
C ALA A 71 3.06 -12.54 0.95
N ASN A 72 3.81 -11.50 0.59
CA ASN A 72 4.98 -11.62 -0.25
C ASN A 72 6.25 -11.57 0.62
N PRO A 73 6.95 -12.69 0.85
CA PRO A 73 8.10 -12.75 1.76
C PRO A 73 9.33 -11.96 1.28
N ARG A 74 9.28 -11.40 0.06
CA ARG A 74 10.35 -10.57 -0.51
C ARG A 74 10.17 -9.09 -0.22
N LEU A 75 9.04 -8.71 0.37
CA LEU A 75 8.69 -7.31 0.61
C LEU A 75 8.82 -6.96 2.07
N PHE A 76 9.43 -5.82 2.34
CA PHE A 76 9.40 -5.20 3.64
C PHE A 76 8.31 -4.13 3.69
N LEU A 77 7.46 -4.21 4.69
CA LEU A 77 6.42 -3.23 4.93
C LEU A 77 7.01 -1.98 5.57
N ASN A 78 6.89 -0.82 4.90
CA ASN A 78 7.07 0.47 5.56
C ASN A 78 5.70 0.98 6.01
N THR A 79 5.63 1.43 7.25
CA THR A 79 4.41 2.03 7.81
C THR A 79 4.23 3.47 7.31
N THR A 80 3.13 4.09 7.68
CA THR A 80 2.92 5.53 7.47
C THR A 80 3.73 6.36 8.47
N SER A 81 3.98 7.63 8.16
CA SER A 81 4.56 8.61 9.10
C SER A 81 3.60 8.95 10.26
N ASP A 82 2.33 8.63 10.14
CA ASP A 82 1.38 8.79 11.24
C ASP A 82 1.57 7.67 12.29
N ALA A 83 2.35 7.96 13.32
CA ALA A 83 2.67 7.00 14.38
C ALA A 83 1.44 6.51 15.17
N ARG A 84 0.31 7.20 15.09
CA ARG A 84 -0.94 6.77 15.74
C ARG A 84 -1.50 5.48 15.15
N LEU A 85 -1.11 5.15 13.91
CA LEU A 85 -1.50 3.91 13.23
C LEU A 85 -0.54 2.74 13.48
N LEU A 86 0.59 3.00 14.12
CA LEU A 86 1.58 1.96 14.38
C LEU A 86 1.04 0.79 15.19
N PRO A 87 0.27 0.99 16.28
CA PRO A 87 -0.31 -0.12 17.04
C PRO A 87 -1.20 -1.03 16.18
N ALA A 88 -2.08 -0.45 15.35
CA ALA A 88 -2.96 -1.23 14.47
C ALA A 88 -2.19 -1.97 13.38
N THR A 89 -1.11 -1.37 12.87
CA THR A 89 -0.23 -2.01 11.88
C THR A 89 0.53 -3.19 12.48
N ILE A 90 1.04 -3.04 13.71
CA ILE A 90 1.73 -4.12 14.43
C ILE A 90 0.75 -5.25 14.76
N ASP A 91 -0.44 -4.94 15.25
CA ASP A 91 -1.47 -5.94 15.56
C ASP A 91 -1.84 -6.74 14.30
N ALA A 92 -2.04 -6.08 13.17
CA ALA A 92 -2.29 -6.75 11.90
C ALA A 92 -1.14 -7.68 11.48
N ALA A 93 0.11 -7.23 11.65
CA ALA A 93 1.27 -8.03 11.33
C ALA A 93 1.43 -9.25 12.26
N GLN A 94 1.14 -9.09 13.56
CA GLN A 94 1.22 -10.17 14.54
C GLN A 94 0.15 -11.25 14.33
N ARG A 95 -1.01 -10.87 13.81
CA ARG A 95 -2.12 -11.80 13.52
C ARG A 95 -2.04 -12.43 12.14
N PHE A 96 -1.11 -12.01 11.32
CA PHE A 96 -0.96 -12.54 9.97
C PHE A 96 -0.65 -14.03 10.00
N ASP A 97 -1.47 -14.82 9.31
CA ASP A 97 -1.40 -16.29 9.28
C ASP A 97 -0.64 -16.85 8.08
N GLY A 98 0.01 -15.99 7.30
CA GLY A 98 0.76 -16.37 6.10
C GLY A 98 -0.07 -16.41 4.82
N ARG A 99 -1.35 -16.08 4.87
CA ARG A 99 -2.26 -16.11 3.71
C ARG A 99 -2.51 -14.73 3.15
N ALA A 100 -2.45 -14.63 1.83
CA ALA A 100 -2.86 -13.40 1.15
C ALA A 100 -4.36 -13.15 1.35
N PRO A 101 -4.78 -11.89 1.57
CA PRO A 101 -6.19 -11.54 1.56
C PRO A 101 -6.85 -11.88 0.23
N ASP A 102 -8.14 -12.22 0.29
CA ASP A 102 -8.95 -12.46 -0.91
C ASP A 102 -9.01 -11.20 -1.79
N ALA A 103 -8.81 -11.40 -3.10
CA ALA A 103 -8.84 -10.31 -4.07
C ALA A 103 -10.21 -9.60 -4.12
N ALA A 104 -11.32 -10.33 -3.92
CA ALA A 104 -12.65 -9.74 -3.85
C ALA A 104 -12.80 -8.82 -2.64
N MET A 105 -12.25 -9.21 -1.48
CA MET A 105 -12.25 -8.37 -0.28
C MET A 105 -11.40 -7.10 -0.48
N LEU A 106 -10.26 -7.21 -1.15
CA LEU A 106 -9.44 -6.03 -1.48
C LEU A 106 -10.16 -5.10 -2.46
N ALA A 107 -10.90 -5.64 -3.42
CA ALA A 107 -11.72 -4.86 -4.34
C ALA A 107 -12.90 -4.17 -3.63
N GLN A 108 -13.53 -4.85 -2.69
CA GLN A 108 -14.56 -4.27 -1.84
C GLN A 108 -14.00 -3.12 -1.00
N ASP A 109 -12.85 -3.31 -0.34
CA ASP A 109 -12.19 -2.25 0.44
C ASP A 109 -11.92 -1.01 -0.42
N ARG A 110 -11.48 -1.20 -1.68
CA ARG A 110 -11.27 -0.07 -2.60
C ARG A 110 -12.52 0.77 -2.77
N THR A 111 -13.64 0.11 -2.98
CA THR A 111 -14.92 0.78 -3.22
C THR A 111 -15.43 1.44 -1.94
N GLU A 112 -15.49 0.72 -0.84
CA GLU A 112 -16.04 1.19 0.43
C GLU A 112 -15.23 2.34 1.04
N HIS A 113 -13.91 2.24 0.99
CA HIS A 113 -13.01 3.24 1.56
C HIS A 113 -12.54 4.27 0.54
N ARG A 114 -13.01 4.19 -0.72
CA ARG A 114 -12.58 5.09 -1.81
C ARG A 114 -11.05 5.17 -1.92
N ILE A 115 -10.42 3.99 -1.93
CA ILE A 115 -8.97 3.91 -2.09
C ILE A 115 -8.63 4.23 -3.53
N VAL A 116 -7.85 5.30 -3.74
CA VAL A 116 -7.43 5.75 -5.08
C VAL A 116 -5.92 5.78 -5.19
N SER A 117 -5.41 5.68 -6.42
CA SER A 117 -3.99 5.82 -6.67
C SER A 117 -3.50 7.19 -6.24
N LEU A 118 -2.35 7.22 -5.56
CA LEU A 118 -1.64 8.47 -5.25
C LEU A 118 -0.79 8.95 -6.43
N PHE A 119 -0.54 8.09 -7.40
CA PHE A 119 0.25 8.35 -8.60
C PHE A 119 -0.63 8.06 -9.82
N ASP A 120 -1.33 9.04 -10.26
CA ASP A 120 -2.27 8.96 -11.38
C ASP A 120 -1.68 9.43 -12.72
N GLY A 121 -0.35 9.53 -12.77
CA GLY A 121 0.40 9.82 -14.02
C GLY A 121 0.24 11.22 -14.58
N GLY A 122 -0.59 12.08 -14.01
CA GLY A 122 -0.86 13.38 -14.63
C GLY A 122 -1.18 14.53 -13.68
N LEU A 123 -1.60 14.24 -12.46
CA LEU A 123 -2.05 15.26 -11.51
C LEU A 123 -0.98 15.71 -10.50
N LEU A 124 0.29 15.32 -10.71
CA LEU A 124 1.40 15.78 -9.88
C LEU A 124 1.81 17.24 -10.13
N GLU A 125 1.18 17.93 -11.05
CA GLU A 125 1.49 19.33 -11.38
C GLU A 125 0.92 20.34 -10.39
N GLY A 126 0.70 19.99 -9.15
CA GLY A 126 0.11 20.87 -8.14
C GLY A 126 0.85 20.97 -6.81
N THR A 127 1.89 20.20 -6.59
CA THR A 127 2.68 20.27 -5.34
C THR A 127 3.92 21.13 -5.55
N ARG A 128 3.75 22.42 -5.37
CA ARG A 128 4.86 23.33 -5.05
C ARG A 128 5.09 23.34 -3.57
#